data_2369ab6effd27862692668818d58fee8
#
_entry.id   2369ab6effd27862692668818d58fee8
#
_cell.length_a   1.000
_cell.length_b   1.000
_cell.length_c   1.000
_cell.angle_alpha   90.00
_cell.angle_beta   90.00
_cell.angle_gamma   90.00
#
_symmetry.space_group_name_H-M   'P 1'
#
loop_
_entity.id
_entity.type
_entity.pdbx_description
1 polymer ?
#
loop_
_entity_poly.entity_id
_entity_poly.type
_entity_poly.pdbx_seq_one_letter_code
_entity_poly.pdbx_strand_id
1 'polypeptide(L)'
;MYEQTLYKVIDHIKPHVIQRLNRSKKWEYGYNKDHDVIVISQTGEIGEVYEIQNLKIALPKQKDVFTEADTWTTHDYPKELKNIKTIFDWKQYPEDFKEKWYAYIDREFARRHEGYWFTNKGNATYITGTHYMYLQWSKIDVGQADFREANRLFFIFWEACKADKRCYGMCYLKNRRSGFSFMASGETVNLATISSDARYGVLSKSGADAKKMFTDKIVPISVNY
;
A
#
# COMPACT_ATOMS: atom_id res chain seq x y z
N MET A 1 6.92 32.82 -11.63
CA MET A 1 6.43 33.33 -10.33
C MET A 1 5.16 32.57 -9.99
N TYR A 2 5.14 31.82 -8.89
CA TYR A 2 3.98 31.07 -8.47
C TYR A 2 2.95 32.03 -7.89
N GLU A 3 1.71 31.94 -8.38
CA GLU A 3 0.61 32.72 -7.85
C GLU A 3 0.17 32.09 -6.53
N GLN A 4 0.18 32.84 -5.45
CA GLN A 4 -0.26 32.36 -4.14
C GLN A 4 -1.79 32.30 -4.12
N THR A 5 -2.31 31.17 -4.50
CA THR A 5 -3.73 30.84 -4.41
C THR A 5 -3.91 29.61 -3.56
N LEU A 6 -5.08 29.42 -3.03
CA LEU A 6 -5.40 28.18 -2.31
C LEU A 6 -5.76 27.07 -3.30
N TYR A 7 -5.17 25.92 -3.10
CA TYR A 7 -5.51 24.71 -3.84
C TYR A 7 -6.90 24.21 -3.41
N LYS A 8 -7.68 23.60 -4.32
CA LYS A 8 -9.03 23.10 -4.02
C LYS A 8 -9.12 22.21 -2.78
N VAL A 9 -8.07 21.44 -2.50
CA VAL A 9 -7.99 20.60 -1.29
C VAL A 9 -7.89 21.46 -0.02
N ILE A 10 -7.38 22.68 -0.12
CA ILE A 10 -7.25 23.60 1.02
C ILE A 10 -8.58 24.22 1.40
N ASP A 11 -9.54 24.29 0.53
CA ASP A 11 -10.90 24.76 0.87
C ASP A 11 -11.48 23.94 2.02
N HIS A 12 -10.99 22.71 2.18
CA HIS A 12 -11.32 21.83 3.29
C HIS A 12 -10.41 21.97 4.52
N ILE A 13 -9.27 22.69 4.40
CA ILE A 13 -8.39 22.95 5.54
C ILE A 13 -8.86 24.20 6.24
N LYS A 14 -9.12 24.09 7.54
CA LYS A 14 -9.59 25.22 8.34
C LYS A 14 -8.63 26.41 8.22
N PRO A 15 -9.11 27.63 7.95
CA PRO A 15 -8.28 28.81 7.72
C PRO A 15 -7.22 29.08 8.81
N HIS A 16 -7.49 28.70 10.05
CA HIS A 16 -6.55 28.89 11.16
C HIS A 16 -5.28 28.04 11.03
N VAL A 17 -5.31 26.92 10.32
CA VAL A 17 -4.13 26.09 10.07
C VAL A 17 -3.19 26.79 9.10
N ILE A 18 -3.75 27.38 8.04
CA ILE A 18 -2.99 28.17 7.06
C ILE A 18 -2.37 29.40 7.73
N GLN A 19 -3.13 30.12 8.56
CA GLN A 19 -2.60 31.25 9.33
C GLN A 19 -1.47 30.84 10.27
N ARG A 20 -1.52 29.66 10.86
CA ARG A 20 -0.48 29.15 11.74
C ARG A 20 0.79 28.83 10.98
N LEU A 21 0.69 28.24 9.79
CA LEU A 21 1.82 27.96 8.91
C LEU A 21 2.51 29.25 8.51
N ASN A 22 1.75 30.29 8.11
CA ASN A 22 2.30 31.59 7.73
C ASN A 22 2.94 32.34 8.91
N ARG A 23 2.38 32.25 10.12
CA ARG A 23 2.94 32.90 11.31
C ARG A 23 4.26 32.29 11.77
N SER A 24 4.55 31.06 11.42
CA SER A 24 5.77 30.39 11.86
C SER A 24 7.04 30.97 11.21
N LYS A 25 6.91 31.77 10.14
CA LYS A 25 8.00 32.33 9.32
C LYS A 25 9.03 31.30 8.81
N LYS A 26 8.81 30.03 9.11
CA LYS A 26 9.66 28.91 8.69
C LYS A 26 9.14 28.21 7.46
N TRP A 27 7.86 28.44 7.14
CA TRP A 27 7.17 27.76 6.07
C TRP A 27 6.46 28.77 5.20
N GLU A 28 6.72 28.71 3.93
CA GLU A 28 5.97 29.42 2.90
C GLU A 28 5.21 28.38 2.07
N TYR A 29 4.06 28.76 1.57
CA TYR A 29 3.31 27.94 0.65
C TYR A 29 3.00 28.74 -0.61
N GLY A 30 2.95 28.04 -1.72
CA GLY A 30 2.55 28.58 -3.00
C GLY A 30 1.60 27.63 -3.71
N TYR A 31 0.77 28.18 -4.54
CA TYR A 31 -0.14 27.42 -5.39
C TYR A 31 0.26 27.62 -6.84
N ASN A 32 0.44 26.49 -7.53
CA ASN A 32 0.66 26.49 -8.95
C ASN A 32 -0.65 26.10 -9.65
N LYS A 33 -1.27 27.06 -10.35
CA LYS A 33 -2.54 26.85 -11.06
C LYS A 33 -2.44 25.82 -12.17
N ASP A 34 -1.31 25.77 -12.87
CA ASP A 34 -1.12 24.86 -14.01
C ASP A 34 -1.05 23.40 -13.55
N HIS A 35 -0.59 23.18 -12.34
CA HIS A 35 -0.40 21.87 -11.76
C HIS A 35 -1.40 21.54 -10.64
N ASP A 36 -2.23 22.51 -10.23
CA ASP A 36 -3.25 22.34 -9.19
C ASP A 36 -2.66 21.76 -7.87
N VAL A 37 -1.49 22.23 -7.46
CA VAL A 37 -0.69 21.71 -6.33
C VAL A 37 -0.27 22.80 -5.38
N ILE A 38 -0.20 22.47 -4.07
CA ILE A 38 0.44 23.30 -3.07
C ILE A 38 1.84 22.81 -2.81
N VAL A 39 2.75 23.76 -2.76
CA VAL A 39 4.13 23.55 -2.34
C VAL A 39 4.36 24.27 -1.02
N ILE A 40 4.92 23.56 -0.05
CA ILE A 40 5.33 24.11 1.23
C ILE A 40 6.85 24.02 1.29
N SER A 41 7.50 25.15 1.54
CA SER A 41 8.95 25.25 1.64
C SER A 41 9.37 25.89 2.96
N GLN A 42 10.44 25.38 3.55
CA GLN A 42 11.04 25.98 4.74
C GLN A 42 11.95 27.17 4.42
N THR A 43 12.42 27.26 3.20
CA THR A 43 13.44 28.22 2.77
C THR A 43 12.87 29.40 2.00
N GLY A 44 11.58 29.41 1.74
CA GLY A 44 10.95 30.41 0.87
C GLY A 44 11.15 30.14 -0.62
N GLU A 45 11.95 29.15 -0.97
CA GLU A 45 12.11 28.68 -2.35
C GLU A 45 11.11 27.60 -2.63
N ILE A 46 10.22 27.84 -3.58
CA ILE A 46 9.29 26.83 -4.06
C ILE A 46 10.05 25.97 -5.05
N GLY A 47 10.31 24.73 -4.64
CA GLY A 47 10.97 23.75 -5.49
C GLY A 47 10.10 23.29 -6.66
N GLU A 48 10.57 22.26 -7.34
CA GLU A 48 9.85 21.65 -8.45
C GLU A 48 8.50 21.09 -7.98
N VAL A 49 7.42 21.49 -8.65
CA VAL A 49 6.06 21.10 -8.30
C VAL A 49 5.68 19.84 -9.07
N TYR A 50 5.28 18.80 -8.36
CA TYR A 50 4.78 17.58 -8.97
C TYR A 50 3.26 17.64 -9.12
N GLU A 51 2.77 17.30 -10.30
CA GLU A 51 1.35 17.14 -10.57
C GLU A 51 0.82 15.89 -9.89
N ILE A 52 0.20 16.03 -8.73
CA ILE A 52 -0.41 14.88 -8.04
C ILE A 52 -1.69 14.44 -8.78
N GLN A 53 -2.42 15.35 -9.41
CA GLN A 53 -3.63 15.02 -10.17
C GLN A 53 -3.35 14.32 -11.50
N ASN A 54 -2.15 14.48 -12.05
CA ASN A 54 -1.71 13.83 -13.29
C ASN A 54 -0.83 12.62 -13.05
N LEU A 55 -0.77 12.11 -11.84
CA LEU A 55 -0.30 10.75 -11.59
C LEU A 55 -1.24 9.80 -12.35
N LYS A 56 -0.83 9.47 -13.59
CA LYS A 56 -1.55 8.50 -14.41
C LYS A 56 -1.42 7.13 -13.78
N ILE A 57 -2.43 6.74 -13.04
CA ILE A 57 -2.54 5.40 -12.49
C ILE A 57 -2.98 4.49 -13.64
N ALA A 58 -2.01 3.85 -14.28
CA ALA A 58 -2.30 2.82 -15.27
C ALA A 58 -2.74 1.56 -14.54
N LEU A 59 -4.02 1.37 -14.40
CA LEU A 59 -4.57 0.07 -13.99
C LEU A 59 -4.38 -0.95 -15.11
N PRO A 60 -4.18 -2.23 -14.79
CA PRO A 60 -4.22 -3.29 -15.79
C PRO A 60 -5.54 -3.26 -16.55
N LYS A 61 -5.48 -3.71 -17.82
CA LYS A 61 -6.70 -3.82 -18.63
C LYS A 61 -7.74 -4.65 -17.87
N GLN A 62 -8.95 -4.10 -17.79
CA GLN A 62 -10.06 -4.79 -17.13
C GLN A 62 -10.24 -6.19 -17.75
N LYS A 63 -10.35 -7.17 -16.87
CA LYS A 63 -10.69 -8.54 -17.24
C LYS A 63 -12.14 -8.81 -16.84
N ASP A 64 -12.82 -9.59 -17.65
CA ASP A 64 -14.09 -10.17 -17.23
C ASP A 64 -13.81 -11.17 -16.13
N VAL A 65 -14.42 -10.95 -15.00
CA VAL A 65 -14.20 -11.78 -13.80
C VAL A 65 -15.56 -12.23 -13.29
N PHE A 66 -15.64 -13.50 -13.06
CA PHE A 66 -16.74 -14.08 -12.29
C PHE A 66 -16.12 -14.71 -11.03
N THR A 67 -16.59 -14.28 -9.87
CA THR A 67 -16.30 -14.91 -8.60
C THR A 67 -17.64 -15.28 -7.94
N GLU A 68 -17.69 -16.46 -7.30
CA GLU A 68 -18.93 -16.95 -6.67
C GLU A 68 -19.47 -15.98 -5.60
N ALA A 69 -18.55 -15.35 -4.86
CA ALA A 69 -18.92 -14.36 -3.87
C ALA A 69 -18.93 -12.95 -4.46
N ASP A 70 -19.99 -12.19 -4.20
CA ASP A 70 -20.11 -10.79 -4.62
C ASP A 70 -19.41 -9.80 -3.66
N THR A 71 -18.34 -10.23 -3.04
CA THR A 71 -17.42 -9.46 -2.22
C THR A 71 -16.10 -10.22 -2.11
N TRP A 72 -15.08 -9.59 -1.52
CA TRP A 72 -13.84 -10.29 -1.24
C TRP A 72 -14.04 -11.45 -0.26
N THR A 73 -13.53 -12.62 -0.63
CA THR A 73 -13.39 -13.79 0.23
C THR A 73 -11.96 -14.29 0.17
N THR A 74 -11.42 -14.66 1.32
CA THR A 74 -10.09 -15.28 1.41
C THR A 74 -10.10 -16.63 0.69
N HIS A 75 -9.12 -16.87 -0.17
CA HIS A 75 -8.97 -18.15 -0.84
C HIS A 75 -8.45 -19.21 0.12
N ASP A 76 -8.91 -20.44 -0.07
CA ASP A 76 -8.44 -21.58 0.71
C ASP A 76 -6.95 -21.84 0.45
N TYR A 77 -6.23 -22.07 1.52
CA TYR A 77 -4.84 -22.44 1.49
C TYR A 77 -4.69 -23.98 1.50
N PRO A 78 -3.87 -24.55 0.59
CA PRO A 78 -3.65 -26.00 0.57
C PRO A 78 -3.03 -26.50 1.88
N LYS A 79 -3.73 -27.42 2.55
CA LYS A 79 -3.33 -27.92 3.87
C LYS A 79 -1.98 -28.62 3.84
N GLU A 80 -1.64 -29.24 2.71
CA GLU A 80 -0.38 -29.94 2.48
C GLU A 80 0.84 -29.00 2.54
N LEU A 81 0.68 -27.74 2.16
CA LEU A 81 1.75 -26.75 2.20
C LEU A 81 1.95 -26.16 3.59
N LYS A 82 1.02 -26.35 4.52
CA LYS A 82 1.02 -25.70 5.84
C LYS A 82 2.29 -25.98 6.67
N ASN A 83 2.89 -27.14 6.49
CA ASN A 83 4.08 -27.54 7.25
C ASN A 83 5.39 -27.11 6.61
N ILE A 84 5.35 -26.54 5.41
CA ILE A 84 6.52 -26.10 4.66
C ILE A 84 6.73 -24.61 4.99
N LYS A 85 7.66 -24.33 5.88
CA LYS A 85 7.93 -22.97 6.38
C LYS A 85 9.22 -22.36 5.84
N THR A 86 10.13 -23.22 5.35
CA THR A 86 11.44 -22.78 4.87
C THR A 86 11.79 -23.47 3.54
N ILE A 87 12.73 -22.87 2.83
CA ILE A 87 13.30 -23.47 1.61
C ILE A 87 13.95 -24.82 1.89
N PHE A 88 14.42 -25.06 3.12
CA PHE A 88 14.99 -26.36 3.52
C PHE A 88 13.90 -27.43 3.65
N ASP A 89 12.74 -27.08 4.19
CA ASP A 89 11.58 -27.98 4.25
C ASP A 89 11.15 -28.35 2.82
N TRP A 90 11.01 -27.35 1.94
CA TRP A 90 10.66 -27.54 0.54
C TRP A 90 11.61 -28.49 -0.19
N LYS A 91 12.91 -28.36 0.03
CA LYS A 91 13.93 -29.21 -0.60
C LYS A 91 13.83 -30.68 -0.21
N GLN A 92 13.24 -31.01 0.93
CA GLN A 92 13.07 -32.38 1.42
C GLN A 92 11.93 -33.12 0.75
N TYR A 93 11.00 -32.43 0.10
CA TYR A 93 9.86 -33.05 -0.55
C TYR A 93 10.26 -33.63 -1.92
N PRO A 94 9.63 -34.76 -2.35
CA PRO A 94 9.85 -35.36 -3.66
C PRO A 94 9.45 -34.41 -4.79
N GLU A 95 10.01 -34.63 -5.98
CA GLU A 95 9.76 -33.75 -7.14
C GLU A 95 8.30 -33.79 -7.60
N ASP A 96 7.65 -34.94 -7.58
CA ASP A 96 6.22 -35.07 -7.92
C ASP A 96 5.31 -34.23 -7.00
N PHE A 97 5.66 -34.18 -5.71
CA PHE A 97 4.97 -33.27 -4.79
C PHE A 97 5.21 -31.80 -5.16
N LYS A 98 6.45 -31.42 -5.47
CA LYS A 98 6.79 -30.07 -5.85
C LYS A 98 6.09 -29.64 -7.13
N GLU A 99 6.09 -30.49 -8.15
CA GLU A 99 5.42 -30.27 -9.43
C GLU A 99 3.92 -30.00 -9.26
N LYS A 100 3.27 -30.76 -8.37
CA LYS A 100 1.86 -30.57 -8.04
C LYS A 100 1.55 -29.13 -7.58
N TRP A 101 2.48 -28.50 -6.86
CA TRP A 101 2.24 -27.21 -6.23
C TRP A 101 2.89 -26.02 -6.91
N TYR A 102 3.80 -26.23 -7.87
CA TYR A 102 4.43 -25.10 -8.58
C TYR A 102 3.41 -24.15 -9.19
N ALA A 103 2.42 -24.64 -9.90
CA ALA A 103 1.40 -23.80 -10.51
C ALA A 103 0.56 -22.98 -9.50
N TYR A 104 0.36 -23.52 -8.29
CA TYR A 104 -0.30 -22.78 -7.22
C TYR A 104 0.62 -21.68 -6.69
N ILE A 105 1.87 -22.01 -6.38
CA ILE A 105 2.87 -21.08 -5.84
C ILE A 105 3.10 -19.93 -6.83
N ASP A 106 3.33 -20.24 -8.11
CA ASP A 106 3.53 -19.25 -9.15
C ASP A 106 2.34 -18.31 -9.29
N ARG A 107 1.13 -18.84 -9.23
CA ARG A 107 -0.10 -18.05 -9.26
C ARG A 107 -0.22 -17.12 -8.07
N GLU A 108 0.12 -17.56 -6.86
CA GLU A 108 0.10 -16.71 -5.67
C GLU A 108 1.16 -15.61 -5.73
N PHE A 109 2.36 -15.92 -6.22
CA PHE A 109 3.38 -14.90 -6.48
C PHE A 109 2.95 -13.90 -7.55
N ALA A 110 2.37 -14.37 -8.67
CA ALA A 110 1.84 -13.49 -9.71
C ALA A 110 0.76 -12.53 -9.16
N ARG A 111 -0.17 -13.03 -8.34
CA ARG A 111 -1.19 -12.20 -7.69
C ARG A 111 -0.59 -11.12 -6.78
N ARG A 112 0.49 -11.43 -6.10
CA ARG A 112 1.20 -10.50 -5.22
C ARG A 112 2.03 -9.46 -5.99
N HIS A 113 2.43 -9.75 -7.21
CA HIS A 113 3.13 -8.83 -8.11
C HIS A 113 2.18 -7.98 -8.94
N GLU A 114 1.25 -8.64 -9.63
CA GLU A 114 0.42 -8.04 -10.67
C GLU A 114 -0.93 -7.55 -10.15
N GLY A 115 -1.31 -8.00 -8.95
CA GLY A 115 -2.63 -7.77 -8.38
C GLY A 115 -3.65 -8.82 -8.81
N TYR A 116 -4.89 -8.56 -8.44
CA TYR A 116 -5.97 -9.53 -8.61
C TYR A 116 -7.28 -8.84 -8.96
N TRP A 117 -8.07 -9.48 -9.83
CA TRP A 117 -9.41 -9.07 -10.18
C TRP A 117 -10.44 -9.98 -9.52
N PHE A 118 -11.47 -9.41 -8.92
CA PHE A 118 -12.59 -10.14 -8.34
C PHE A 118 -13.90 -9.38 -8.57
N THR A 119 -15.04 -10.06 -8.35
CA THR A 119 -16.35 -9.42 -8.40
C THR A 119 -16.64 -8.74 -7.06
N ASN A 120 -17.05 -7.49 -7.11
CA ASN A 120 -17.49 -6.73 -5.96
C ASN A 120 -18.78 -5.99 -6.30
N LYS A 121 -19.89 -6.40 -5.69
CA LYS A 121 -21.22 -5.87 -5.96
C LYS A 121 -21.56 -5.86 -7.46
N GLY A 122 -21.31 -7.00 -8.09
CA GLY A 122 -21.55 -7.18 -9.52
C GLY A 122 -20.54 -6.53 -10.48
N ASN A 123 -19.51 -5.85 -9.96
CA ASN A 123 -18.53 -5.16 -10.78
C ASN A 123 -17.15 -5.80 -10.69
N ALA A 124 -16.46 -5.92 -11.81
CA ALA A 124 -15.06 -6.33 -11.84
C ALA A 124 -14.19 -5.28 -11.12
N THR A 125 -13.54 -5.70 -10.04
CA THR A 125 -12.77 -4.83 -9.17
C THR A 125 -11.33 -5.30 -9.09
N TYR A 126 -10.40 -4.40 -9.39
CA TYR A 126 -8.97 -4.65 -9.30
C TYR A 126 -8.43 -4.24 -7.93
N ILE A 127 -7.58 -5.10 -7.38
CA ILE A 127 -6.74 -4.81 -6.20
C ILE A 127 -5.27 -5.01 -6.56
N THR A 128 -4.40 -4.15 -6.04
CA THR A 128 -2.95 -4.25 -6.26
C THR A 128 -2.37 -5.49 -5.58
N GLY A 129 -1.17 -5.89 -5.94
CA GLY A 129 -0.50 -7.05 -5.34
C GLY A 129 -0.34 -6.95 -3.83
N THR A 130 0.02 -5.79 -3.32
CA THR A 130 0.08 -5.56 -1.86
C THR A 130 -1.30 -5.58 -1.22
N HIS A 131 -2.33 -5.06 -1.88
CA HIS A 131 -3.69 -5.16 -1.36
C HIS A 131 -4.17 -6.62 -1.31
N TYR A 132 -3.83 -7.41 -2.35
CA TYR A 132 -4.05 -8.86 -2.34
C TYR A 132 -3.35 -9.52 -1.14
N MET A 133 -2.06 -9.26 -0.93
CA MET A 133 -1.31 -9.77 0.23
C MET A 133 -1.96 -9.38 1.55
N TYR A 134 -2.41 -8.12 1.66
CA TYR A 134 -3.07 -7.62 2.86
C TYR A 134 -4.39 -8.34 3.15
N LEU A 135 -5.21 -8.60 2.13
CA LEU A 135 -6.51 -9.26 2.29
C LEU A 135 -6.40 -10.78 2.44
N GLN A 136 -5.48 -11.40 1.70
CA GLN A 136 -5.35 -12.85 1.65
C GLN A 136 -4.52 -13.42 2.82
N TRP A 137 -3.41 -12.77 3.14
CA TRP A 137 -2.40 -13.35 4.02
C TRP A 137 -2.20 -12.62 5.34
N SER A 138 -2.62 -11.36 5.43
CA SER A 138 -2.39 -10.60 6.66
C SER A 138 -3.48 -10.85 7.69
N LYS A 139 -3.07 -11.29 8.87
CA LYS A 139 -3.93 -11.25 10.05
C LYS A 139 -3.74 -9.93 10.79
N ILE A 140 -4.85 -9.30 11.10
CA ILE A 140 -4.92 -8.11 11.94
C ILE A 140 -5.52 -8.48 13.30
N ASP A 141 -5.58 -7.54 14.25
CA ASP A 141 -6.02 -7.81 15.62
C ASP A 141 -7.39 -8.52 15.73
N VAL A 142 -8.25 -8.33 14.73
CA VAL A 142 -9.62 -8.90 14.69
C VAL A 142 -9.76 -10.09 13.74
N GLY A 143 -8.66 -10.62 13.19
CA GLY A 143 -8.66 -11.70 12.22
C GLY A 143 -8.24 -11.26 10.82
N GLN A 144 -8.87 -11.78 9.77
CA GLN A 144 -8.58 -11.35 8.39
C GLN A 144 -9.12 -9.94 8.14
N ALA A 145 -8.42 -9.21 7.27
CA ALA A 145 -8.83 -7.88 6.86
C ALA A 145 -10.01 -7.93 5.87
N ASP A 146 -11.00 -7.07 6.08
CA ASP A 146 -12.09 -6.90 5.13
C ASP A 146 -11.70 -5.99 3.96
N PHE A 147 -12.28 -6.25 2.79
CA PHE A 147 -12.17 -5.33 1.66
C PHE A 147 -12.84 -3.99 1.98
N ARG A 148 -12.11 -2.91 1.74
CA ARG A 148 -12.61 -1.54 1.86
C ARG A 148 -12.14 -0.72 0.67
N GLU A 149 -13.05 0.00 0.02
CA GLU A 149 -12.71 0.83 -1.13
C GLU A 149 -11.66 1.90 -0.79
N ALA A 150 -11.72 2.49 0.39
CA ALA A 150 -10.70 3.44 0.84
C ALA A 150 -9.30 2.83 0.90
N ASN A 151 -9.18 1.56 1.32
CA ASN A 151 -7.89 0.85 1.31
C ASN A 151 -7.45 0.56 -0.12
N ARG A 152 -8.37 0.19 -1.01
CA ARG A 152 -8.08 -0.05 -2.43
C ARG A 152 -7.51 1.19 -3.10
N LEU A 153 -8.16 2.33 -2.91
CA LEU A 153 -7.69 3.62 -3.44
C LEU A 153 -6.31 3.99 -2.90
N PHE A 154 -6.08 3.77 -1.60
CA PHE A 154 -4.76 3.97 -1.00
C PHE A 154 -3.68 3.13 -1.68
N PHE A 155 -3.89 1.83 -1.83
CA PHE A 155 -2.89 0.95 -2.43
C PHE A 155 -2.66 1.25 -3.92
N ILE A 156 -3.70 1.61 -4.68
CA ILE A 156 -3.56 2.04 -6.07
C ILE A 156 -2.72 3.32 -6.16
N PHE A 157 -3.00 4.30 -5.31
CA PHE A 157 -2.24 5.54 -5.27
C PHE A 157 -0.78 5.29 -4.86
N TRP A 158 -0.56 4.40 -3.91
CA TRP A 158 0.78 4.02 -3.48
C TRP A 158 1.59 3.35 -4.60
N GLU A 159 0.97 2.44 -5.38
CA GLU A 159 1.60 1.85 -6.56
C GLU A 159 1.98 2.91 -7.61
N ALA A 160 1.10 3.88 -7.84
CA ALA A 160 1.40 4.99 -8.73
C ALA A 160 2.59 5.82 -8.23
N CYS A 161 2.66 6.10 -6.92
CA CYS A 161 3.80 6.79 -6.32
C CYS A 161 5.11 6.00 -6.48
N LYS A 162 5.09 4.70 -6.31
CA LYS A 162 6.27 3.83 -6.53
C LYS A 162 6.71 3.80 -7.99
N ALA A 163 5.78 3.85 -8.91
CA ALA A 163 6.06 3.82 -10.35
C ALA A 163 6.61 5.14 -10.89
N ASP A 164 6.31 6.27 -10.26
CA ASP A 164 6.78 7.58 -10.69
C ASP A 164 8.15 7.90 -10.07
N LYS A 165 9.19 7.94 -10.91
CA LYS A 165 10.57 8.21 -10.49
C LYS A 165 10.78 9.58 -9.84
N ARG A 166 9.85 10.51 -10.02
CA ARG A 166 9.86 11.84 -9.40
C ARG A 166 9.34 11.81 -7.95
N CYS A 167 8.63 10.74 -7.58
CA CYS A 167 8.03 10.60 -6.27
C CYS A 167 9.01 9.98 -5.28
N TYR A 168 9.40 10.71 -4.25
CA TYR A 168 10.30 10.24 -3.19
C TYR A 168 9.56 9.58 -2.02
N GLY A 169 8.26 9.67 -1.98
CA GLY A 169 7.43 9.11 -0.92
C GLY A 169 6.03 9.70 -0.92
N MET A 170 5.25 9.28 0.05
CA MET A 170 3.87 9.72 0.21
C MET A 170 3.62 10.23 1.62
N CYS A 171 3.02 11.40 1.74
CA CYS A 171 2.44 11.89 2.98
C CYS A 171 0.97 11.50 3.06
N TYR A 172 0.63 10.61 3.97
CA TYR A 172 -0.73 10.15 4.13
C TYR A 172 -1.38 10.75 5.39
N LEU A 173 -2.32 11.67 5.16
CA LEU A 173 -3.12 12.24 6.23
C LEU A 173 -4.33 11.34 6.50
N LYS A 174 -4.45 10.86 7.72
CA LYS A 174 -5.48 9.92 8.11
C LYS A 174 -6.02 10.20 9.50
N ASN A 175 -7.23 9.77 9.74
CA ASN A 175 -7.79 9.74 11.08
C ASN A 175 -7.23 8.56 11.91
N ARG A 176 -7.41 8.64 13.21
CA ARG A 176 -7.04 7.56 14.12
C ARG A 176 -7.83 6.29 13.79
N ARG A 177 -7.20 5.11 13.95
CA ARG A 177 -7.79 3.77 13.73
C ARG A 177 -8.19 3.46 12.28
N SER A 178 -7.60 4.11 11.28
CA SER A 178 -7.82 3.80 9.86
C SER A 178 -7.21 2.47 9.38
N GLY A 179 -6.48 1.73 10.24
CA GLY A 179 -5.80 0.50 9.85
C GLY A 179 -4.47 0.69 9.11
N PHE A 180 -4.04 1.94 8.90
CA PHE A 180 -2.85 2.26 8.10
C PHE A 180 -1.59 1.49 8.51
N SER A 181 -1.33 1.32 9.82
CA SER A 181 -0.14 0.60 10.27
C SER A 181 -0.11 -0.85 9.82
N PHE A 182 -1.26 -1.51 9.73
CA PHE A 182 -1.36 -2.85 9.16
C PHE A 182 -1.18 -2.87 7.65
N MET A 183 -1.72 -1.87 6.93
CA MET A 183 -1.51 -1.74 5.49
C MET A 183 -0.03 -1.52 5.15
N ALA A 184 0.64 -0.63 5.88
CA ALA A 184 2.08 -0.37 5.72
C ALA A 184 2.92 -1.61 6.08
N SER A 185 2.53 -2.37 7.10
CA SER A 185 3.18 -3.63 7.46
C SER A 185 2.97 -4.70 6.39
N GLY A 186 1.78 -4.79 5.81
CA GLY A 186 1.50 -5.68 4.68
C GLY A 186 2.36 -5.36 3.47
N GLU A 187 2.54 -4.07 3.14
CA GLU A 187 3.46 -3.61 2.09
C GLU A 187 4.90 -4.05 2.38
N THR A 188 5.38 -3.81 3.61
CA THR A 188 6.74 -4.18 4.02
C THR A 188 6.98 -5.67 3.87
N VAL A 189 6.06 -6.52 4.34
CA VAL A 189 6.16 -7.97 4.22
C VAL A 189 6.06 -8.41 2.76
N ASN A 190 5.12 -7.84 2.00
CA ASN A 190 4.98 -8.18 0.58
C ASN A 190 6.28 -7.92 -0.17
N LEU A 191 6.81 -6.71 -0.10
CA LEU A 191 8.04 -6.33 -0.79
C LEU A 191 9.25 -7.14 -0.32
N ALA A 192 9.38 -7.40 0.98
CA ALA A 192 10.49 -8.18 1.53
C ALA A 192 10.49 -9.65 1.07
N THR A 193 9.32 -10.19 0.75
CA THR A 193 9.16 -11.61 0.39
C THR A 193 9.04 -11.87 -1.11
N ILE A 194 8.81 -10.83 -1.93
CA ILE A 194 8.79 -10.95 -3.40
C ILE A 194 10.05 -10.39 -4.08
N SER A 195 10.89 -9.65 -3.35
CA SER A 195 12.11 -9.04 -3.89
C SER A 195 13.34 -9.78 -3.39
N SER A 196 14.30 -10.02 -4.26
CA SER A 196 15.61 -10.56 -3.88
C SER A 196 16.43 -9.49 -3.18
N ASP A 197 17.12 -9.86 -2.09
CA ASP A 197 18.07 -9.01 -1.35
C ASP A 197 17.52 -7.66 -0.86
N ALA A 198 16.22 -7.55 -0.74
CA ALA A 198 15.57 -6.32 -0.30
C ALA A 198 15.64 -6.17 1.23
N ARG A 199 15.88 -4.94 1.68
CA ARG A 199 15.90 -4.57 3.10
C ARG A 199 14.93 -3.43 3.33
N TYR A 200 14.03 -3.62 4.28
CA TYR A 200 13.02 -2.61 4.64
C TYR A 200 13.17 -2.25 6.10
N GLY A 201 13.05 -0.97 6.40
CA GLY A 201 13.16 -0.43 7.75
C GLY A 201 11.87 0.21 8.22
N VAL A 202 11.62 0.12 9.52
CA VAL A 202 10.52 0.82 10.18
C VAL A 202 11.09 1.93 11.03
N LEU A 203 10.65 3.14 10.76
CA LEU A 203 10.99 4.32 11.56
C LEU A 203 9.76 4.80 12.33
N SER A 204 9.97 5.20 13.56
CA SER A 204 8.94 5.79 14.43
C SER A 204 9.55 6.89 15.28
N LYS A 205 8.73 7.56 16.09
CA LYS A 205 9.19 8.63 17.00
C LYS A 205 10.24 8.17 18.02
N SER A 206 10.28 6.87 18.33
CA SER A 206 11.28 6.26 19.22
C SER A 206 11.61 4.83 18.77
N GLY A 207 12.77 4.32 19.19
CA GLY A 207 13.16 2.94 18.94
C GLY A 207 12.19 1.92 19.58
N ALA A 208 11.63 2.24 20.75
CA ALA A 208 10.63 1.40 21.41
C ALA A 208 9.34 1.30 20.59
N ASP A 209 8.86 2.42 20.02
CA ASP A 209 7.68 2.43 19.17
C ASP A 209 7.93 1.69 17.84
N ALA A 210 9.11 1.85 17.24
CA ALA A 210 9.51 1.11 16.04
C ALA A 210 9.55 -0.40 16.31
N LYS A 211 10.17 -0.83 17.44
CA LYS A 211 10.18 -2.23 17.87
C LYS A 211 8.76 -2.76 18.07
N LYS A 212 7.91 -2.00 18.75
CA LYS A 212 6.50 -2.38 18.96
C LYS A 212 5.75 -2.55 17.64
N MET A 213 5.93 -1.63 16.69
CA MET A 213 5.31 -1.77 15.36
C MET A 213 5.81 -3.05 14.66
N PHE A 214 7.09 -3.34 14.76
CA PHE A 214 7.65 -4.55 14.18
C PHE A 214 7.04 -5.81 14.80
N THR A 215 7.07 -5.93 16.14
CA THR A 215 6.57 -7.13 16.84
C THR A 215 5.06 -7.31 16.75
N ASP A 216 4.29 -6.23 16.81
CA ASP A 216 2.83 -6.30 16.90
C ASP A 216 2.15 -6.32 15.51
N LYS A 217 2.84 -5.90 14.44
CA LYS A 217 2.23 -5.75 13.12
C LYS A 217 2.97 -6.53 12.02
N ILE A 218 4.29 -6.42 11.93
CA ILE A 218 5.06 -7.07 10.86
C ILE A 218 5.23 -8.56 11.14
N VAL A 219 5.69 -8.92 12.33
CA VAL A 219 5.90 -10.34 12.70
C VAL A 219 4.62 -11.18 12.55
N PRO A 220 3.43 -10.76 13.05
CA PRO A 220 2.22 -11.55 12.88
C PRO A 220 1.84 -11.78 11.41
N ILE A 221 2.06 -10.78 10.53
CA ILE A 221 1.82 -10.95 9.10
C ILE A 221 2.79 -11.97 8.51
N SER A 222 4.09 -11.86 8.82
CA SER A 222 5.11 -12.76 8.28
C SER A 222 4.97 -14.21 8.77
N VAL A 223 4.45 -14.43 9.98
CA VAL A 223 4.22 -15.80 10.53
C VAL A 223 2.97 -16.47 9.93
N ASN A 224 2.01 -15.68 9.50
CA ASN A 224 0.77 -16.18 8.90
C ASN A 224 0.85 -16.35 7.38
N TYR A 225 1.92 -15.83 6.79
CA TYR A 225 2.30 -16.06 5.40
C TYR A 225 3.27 -17.26 5.30
#